data_2dc38026d2b8db96e29360b6e821a025
#
_entry.id   2dc38026d2b8db96e29360b6e821a025
#
_cell.length_a   1.000
_cell.length_b   1.000
_cell.length_c   1.000
_cell.angle_alpha   90.00
_cell.angle_beta   90.00
_cell.angle_gamma   90.00
#
_symmetry.space_group_name_H-M   'P 1'
#
loop_
_entity.id
_entity.type
_entity.pdbx_description
1 polymer ?
#
loop_
_entity_poly.entity_id
_entity_poly.type
_entity_poly.pdbx_seq_one_letter_code
_entity_poly.pdbx_strand_id
1 'polypeptide(L)'
;MTDWLTVEELAGVAFGAADVVMANEAHDGWRRCERTRRVGVRLVRAAHDLGVRDLAMEALPAPRPREPESWTGQVAVEGAYLAQPDMRELTGTALGLGWRLWSYEAWTDPELSATPELLVTQEHTNRREREQALNIAVIAERVPRLLVWCGNGHATRSVCDDWIPMGYRYVEATGRRPYVVDQTVTVNWNDQEQYLPDGVLEALRRELAPYGGTAAVRREDADERLQPYDADAFVLSLDNAMTEYDPYGARRHEQA
;
A
#
# COMPACT_ATOMS: atom_id res chain seq x y z
N MET A 1 -28.09 -3.85 -3.30
CA MET A 1 -27.53 -2.55 -3.73
C MET A 1 -26.26 -2.38 -2.92
N THR A 2 -25.13 -2.23 -3.57
CA THR A 2 -23.81 -2.10 -2.90
C THR A 2 -23.79 -0.80 -2.09
N ASP A 3 -23.38 -0.89 -0.82
CA ASP A 3 -23.24 0.28 0.06
C ASP A 3 -21.84 0.90 -0.17
N TRP A 4 -21.80 1.80 -1.14
CA TRP A 4 -20.56 2.48 -1.53
C TRP A 4 -20.20 3.59 -0.54
N LEU A 5 -18.92 3.65 -0.21
CA LEU A 5 -18.31 4.65 0.66
C LEU A 5 -17.36 5.54 -0.15
N THR A 6 -17.21 6.77 0.26
CA THR A 6 -16.05 7.58 -0.13
C THR A 6 -14.78 7.03 0.54
N VAL A 7 -13.62 7.40 0.04
CA VAL A 7 -12.33 7.03 0.67
C VAL A 7 -12.23 7.61 2.09
N GLU A 8 -12.83 8.77 2.31
CA GLU A 8 -12.87 9.47 3.59
C GLU A 8 -13.73 8.73 4.62
N GLU A 9 -14.91 8.26 4.21
CA GLU A 9 -15.80 7.43 5.05
C GLU A 9 -15.14 6.09 5.37
N LEU A 10 -14.45 5.46 4.38
CA LEU A 10 -13.68 4.24 4.60
C LEU A 10 -12.61 4.44 5.69
N ALA A 11 -11.88 5.57 5.69
CA ALA A 11 -10.91 5.84 6.75
C ALA A 11 -11.55 5.84 8.14
N GLY A 12 -12.76 6.41 8.26
CA GLY A 12 -13.54 6.39 9.50
C GLY A 12 -13.91 4.97 9.94
N VAL A 13 -14.38 4.14 9.01
CA VAL A 13 -14.70 2.72 9.26
C VAL A 13 -13.45 1.95 9.67
N ALA A 14 -12.36 2.09 8.93
CA ALA A 14 -11.13 1.33 9.16
C ALA A 14 -10.50 1.65 10.52
N PHE A 15 -10.31 2.93 10.86
CA PHE A 15 -9.75 3.35 12.15
C PHE A 15 -10.77 3.29 13.31
N GLY A 16 -12.04 3.09 13.03
CA GLY A 16 -13.05 2.71 14.02
C GLY A 16 -12.98 1.24 14.40
N ALA A 17 -12.49 0.39 13.49
CA ALA A 17 -12.41 -1.05 13.66
C ALA A 17 -11.04 -1.55 14.17
N ALA A 18 -9.94 -0.85 13.85
CA ALA A 18 -8.58 -1.26 14.22
C ALA A 18 -7.62 -0.08 14.41
N ASP A 19 -6.63 -0.26 15.28
CA ASP A 19 -5.56 0.74 15.49
C ASP A 19 -4.51 0.70 14.37
N VAL A 20 -4.39 -0.41 13.64
CA VAL A 20 -3.50 -0.59 12.49
C VAL A 20 -4.34 -0.81 11.25
N VAL A 21 -4.20 0.09 10.28
CA VAL A 21 -4.82 -0.01 8.96
C VAL A 21 -3.72 -0.23 7.94
N MET A 22 -3.82 -1.30 7.14
CA MET A 22 -2.90 -1.61 6.06
C MET A 22 -3.59 -1.33 4.73
N ALA A 23 -3.02 -0.46 3.92
CA ALA A 23 -3.50 -0.15 2.58
C ALA A 23 -2.37 -0.39 1.58
N ASN A 24 -2.70 -0.99 0.44
CA ASN A 24 -1.73 -1.31 -0.58
C ASN A 24 -1.79 -0.35 -1.77
N GLU A 25 -0.76 -0.40 -2.59
CA GLU A 25 -0.73 0.20 -3.93
C GLU A 25 -0.39 -0.87 -4.97
N ALA A 26 -0.59 -0.54 -6.24
CA ALA A 26 -0.18 -1.41 -7.34
C ALA A 26 1.11 -0.91 -7.97
N HIS A 27 2.14 -1.76 -7.97
CA HIS A 27 3.40 -1.52 -8.69
C HIS A 27 4.00 -2.83 -9.21
N ASP A 28 4.80 -2.73 -10.27
CA ASP A 28 5.57 -3.83 -10.84
C ASP A 28 6.86 -3.26 -11.45
N GLY A 29 7.98 -3.47 -10.79
CA GLY A 29 9.26 -2.87 -11.17
C GLY A 29 9.18 -1.34 -11.22
N TRP A 30 9.32 -0.75 -12.42
CA TRP A 30 9.20 0.70 -12.65
C TRP A 30 7.76 1.15 -12.99
N ARG A 31 6.84 0.20 -13.16
CA ARG A 31 5.44 0.47 -13.44
C ARG A 31 4.68 0.64 -12.12
N ARG A 32 3.77 1.59 -12.07
CA ARG A 32 2.90 1.84 -10.93
C ARG A 32 1.54 2.33 -11.38
N CYS A 33 0.56 2.15 -10.54
CA CYS A 33 -0.75 2.75 -10.70
C CYS A 33 -0.83 4.05 -9.89
N GLU A 34 -0.77 5.19 -10.57
CA GLU A 34 -0.83 6.51 -9.91
C GLU A 34 -2.13 6.69 -9.10
N ARG A 35 -3.22 6.10 -9.56
CA ARG A 35 -4.52 6.27 -8.91
C ARG A 35 -4.54 5.65 -7.51
N THR A 36 -3.93 4.48 -7.32
CA THR A 36 -3.83 3.86 -5.98
C THR A 36 -3.06 4.77 -5.02
N ARG A 37 -1.99 5.44 -5.48
CA ARG A 37 -1.22 6.39 -4.67
C ARG A 37 -1.99 7.68 -4.35
N ARG A 38 -2.81 8.17 -5.28
CA ARG A 38 -3.72 9.31 -5.04
C ARG A 38 -4.78 8.97 -3.99
N VAL A 39 -5.26 7.74 -3.96
CA VAL A 39 -6.11 7.25 -2.86
C VAL A 39 -5.36 7.28 -1.54
N GLY A 40 -4.07 6.92 -1.51
CA GLY A 40 -3.22 7.04 -0.33
C GLY A 40 -3.17 8.47 0.22
N VAL A 41 -3.05 9.48 -0.65
CA VAL A 41 -3.11 10.90 -0.25
C VAL A 41 -4.46 11.25 0.42
N ARG A 42 -5.58 10.76 -0.11
CA ARG A 42 -6.90 10.95 0.49
C ARG A 42 -7.01 10.25 1.84
N LEU A 43 -6.53 9.00 1.93
CA LEU A 43 -6.51 8.24 3.20
C LEU A 43 -5.68 8.95 4.27
N VAL A 44 -4.50 9.49 3.93
CA VAL A 44 -3.66 10.26 4.87
C VAL A 44 -4.41 11.48 5.39
N ARG A 45 -5.07 12.25 4.52
CA ARG A 45 -5.84 13.45 4.93
C ARG A 45 -7.01 13.06 5.84
N ALA A 46 -7.80 12.08 5.44
CA ALA A 46 -8.95 11.62 6.23
C ALA A 46 -8.52 11.04 7.60
N ALA A 47 -7.47 10.23 7.62
CA ALA A 47 -6.93 9.67 8.86
C ALA A 47 -6.32 10.76 9.76
N HIS A 48 -5.79 11.85 9.18
CA HIS A 48 -5.34 13.02 9.95
C HIS A 48 -6.49 13.62 10.78
N ASP A 49 -7.65 13.80 10.19
CA ASP A 49 -8.83 14.34 10.87
C ASP A 49 -9.32 13.42 12.00
N LEU A 50 -9.01 12.13 11.90
CA LEU A 50 -9.27 11.13 12.94
C LEU A 50 -8.18 11.05 14.03
N GLY A 51 -7.14 11.89 13.96
CA GLY A 51 -6.06 11.94 14.94
C GLY A 51 -4.89 10.99 14.65
N VAL A 52 -4.86 10.31 13.50
CA VAL A 52 -3.70 9.48 13.08
C VAL A 52 -2.54 10.39 12.68
N ARG A 53 -1.32 10.01 13.09
CA ARG A 53 -0.11 10.84 12.85
C ARG A 53 1.11 10.02 12.46
N ASP A 54 0.91 8.75 12.13
CA ASP A 54 1.98 7.80 11.88
C ASP A 54 1.70 7.00 10.62
N LEU A 55 2.65 7.06 9.66
CA LEU A 55 2.61 6.34 8.38
C LEU A 55 3.86 5.45 8.26
N ALA A 56 3.67 4.14 8.23
CA ALA A 56 4.73 3.20 7.96
C ALA A 56 4.78 2.83 6.46
N MET A 57 5.98 2.83 5.87
CA MET A 57 6.18 2.64 4.43
C MET A 57 7.36 1.71 4.14
N GLU A 58 7.18 0.76 3.21
CA GLU A 58 8.27 -0.11 2.75
C GLU A 58 9.32 0.63 1.90
N ALA A 59 8.92 1.73 1.27
CA ALA A 59 9.77 2.52 0.39
C ALA A 59 10.90 3.30 1.11
N LEU A 60 10.84 3.38 2.43
CA LEU A 60 11.87 4.06 3.23
C LEU A 60 13.07 3.16 3.47
N PRO A 61 14.28 3.72 3.70
CA PRO A 61 15.48 2.93 3.95
C PRO A 61 15.26 1.90 5.06
N ALA A 62 15.75 0.68 4.84
CA ALA A 62 15.60 -0.40 5.79
C ALA A 62 16.25 -0.05 7.13
N PRO A 63 15.53 -0.12 8.26
CA PRO A 63 16.10 0.10 9.58
C PRO A 63 16.94 -1.14 9.98
N ARG A 64 17.67 -1.02 11.07
CA ARG A 64 18.19 -2.23 11.72
C ARG A 64 17.04 -3.12 12.16
N PRO A 65 17.21 -4.45 12.16
CA PRO A 65 16.14 -5.37 12.55
C PRO A 65 15.55 -5.01 13.91
N ARG A 66 14.23 -4.82 13.97
CA ARG A 66 13.46 -4.46 15.16
C ARG A 66 13.81 -3.10 15.79
N GLU A 67 14.51 -2.25 15.04
CA GLU A 67 14.80 -0.87 15.41
C GLU A 67 14.25 0.10 14.36
N PRO A 68 12.91 0.10 14.09
CA PRO A 68 12.34 0.99 13.09
C PRO A 68 12.60 2.45 13.43
N GLU A 69 13.02 3.20 12.42
CA GLU A 69 13.32 4.61 12.52
C GLU A 69 12.13 5.44 12.03
N SER A 70 11.98 6.65 12.57
CA SER A 70 10.98 7.60 12.13
C SER A 70 11.60 8.90 11.63
N TRP A 71 10.96 9.49 10.64
CA TRP A 71 11.34 10.80 10.08
C TRP A 71 10.20 11.78 10.26
N THR A 72 10.58 13.02 10.57
CA THR A 72 9.70 14.20 10.61
C THR A 72 10.33 15.30 9.78
N GLY A 73 9.51 16.17 9.17
CA GLY A 73 10.01 17.22 8.32
C GLY A 73 10.43 16.73 6.93
N GLN A 74 11.51 17.28 6.38
CA GLN A 74 11.95 16.93 5.04
C GLN A 74 12.68 15.58 5.06
N VAL A 75 12.08 14.55 4.47
CA VAL A 75 12.77 13.28 4.18
C VAL A 75 13.70 13.54 3.01
N ALA A 76 14.97 13.19 3.17
CA ALA A 76 15.86 13.08 2.03
C ALA A 76 15.29 11.96 1.14
N VAL A 77 14.71 12.34 0.02
CA VAL A 77 14.10 11.41 -0.94
C VAL A 77 15.25 10.79 -1.73
N GLU A 78 15.95 9.87 -1.09
CA GLU A 78 16.95 9.05 -1.73
C GLU A 78 16.29 7.78 -2.27
N GLY A 79 16.47 7.52 -3.55
CA GLY A 79 15.92 6.35 -4.22
C GLY A 79 14.85 6.69 -5.26
N ALA A 80 14.89 5.95 -6.35
CA ALA A 80 14.02 6.18 -7.50
C ALA A 80 12.53 6.01 -7.19
N TYR A 81 12.18 5.16 -6.23
CA TYR A 81 10.80 4.91 -5.84
C TYR A 81 10.16 6.13 -5.13
N LEU A 82 10.83 6.68 -4.12
CA LEU A 82 10.37 7.88 -3.41
C LEU A 82 10.45 9.14 -4.29
N ALA A 83 11.29 9.11 -5.34
CA ALA A 83 11.42 10.21 -6.29
C ALA A 83 10.24 10.34 -7.26
N GLN A 84 9.40 9.32 -7.37
CA GLN A 84 8.21 9.35 -8.23
C GLN A 84 7.23 10.44 -7.76
N PRO A 85 6.65 11.25 -8.68
CA PRO A 85 5.86 12.43 -8.31
C PRO A 85 4.69 12.12 -7.37
N ASP A 86 3.97 11.05 -7.63
CA ASP A 86 2.83 10.58 -6.87
C ASP A 86 3.22 10.07 -5.46
N MET A 87 4.40 9.44 -5.32
CA MET A 87 4.92 9.05 -4.02
C MET A 87 5.42 10.26 -3.21
N ARG A 88 6.02 11.25 -3.89
CA ARG A 88 6.35 12.53 -3.26
C ARG A 88 5.12 13.28 -2.77
N GLU A 89 4.01 13.21 -3.51
CA GLU A 89 2.75 13.81 -3.08
C GLU A 89 2.24 13.13 -1.80
N LEU A 90 2.27 11.79 -1.75
CA LEU A 90 1.85 11.02 -0.58
C LEU A 90 2.71 11.37 0.66
N THR A 91 4.02 11.23 0.55
CA THR A 91 4.96 11.51 1.65
C THR A 91 4.97 13.00 2.04
N GLY A 92 4.95 13.89 1.06
CA GLY A 92 4.88 15.34 1.26
C GLY A 92 3.58 15.78 1.94
N THR A 93 2.45 15.15 1.60
CA THR A 93 1.18 15.41 2.29
C THR A 93 1.25 14.97 3.76
N ALA A 94 1.74 13.77 4.04
CA ALA A 94 1.87 13.27 5.40
C ALA A 94 2.78 14.19 6.24
N LEU A 95 3.98 14.51 5.74
CA LEU A 95 4.94 15.39 6.43
C LEU A 95 4.40 16.82 6.60
N GLY A 96 3.73 17.36 5.58
CA GLY A 96 3.11 18.70 5.65
C GLY A 96 1.99 18.78 6.68
N LEU A 97 1.34 17.69 6.99
CA LEU A 97 0.35 17.54 8.06
C LEU A 97 0.99 17.20 9.42
N GLY A 98 2.32 17.14 9.51
CA GLY A 98 3.05 16.87 10.75
C GLY A 98 3.08 15.39 11.16
N TRP A 99 2.90 14.47 10.21
CA TRP A 99 3.00 13.04 10.49
C TRP A 99 4.46 12.60 10.64
N ARG A 100 4.65 11.49 11.35
CA ARG A 100 5.92 10.73 11.34
C ARG A 100 5.85 9.66 10.26
N LEU A 101 6.91 9.57 9.48
CA LEU A 101 7.10 8.44 8.56
C LEU A 101 7.99 7.40 9.23
N TRP A 102 7.60 6.14 9.17
CA TRP A 102 8.30 5.01 9.75
C TRP A 102 8.77 4.05 8.67
N SER A 103 10.04 3.68 8.71
CA SER A 103 10.53 2.57 7.90
C SER A 103 10.20 1.25 8.58
N TYR A 104 9.64 0.32 7.81
CA TYR A 104 9.47 -1.05 8.25
C TYR A 104 10.15 -2.05 7.31
N GLU A 105 10.83 -1.59 6.27
CA GLU A 105 11.50 -2.46 5.31
C GLU A 105 12.45 -3.44 6.00
N ALA A 106 12.54 -4.65 5.44
CA ALA A 106 13.46 -5.67 5.94
C ALA A 106 14.90 -5.24 5.67
N TRP A 107 15.74 -5.34 6.67
CA TRP A 107 17.18 -5.13 6.49
C TRP A 107 17.77 -6.24 5.62
N THR A 108 18.46 -5.87 4.57
CA THR A 108 19.13 -6.81 3.70
C THR A 108 20.64 -6.78 4.00
N ASP A 109 21.19 -7.95 4.31
CA ASP A 109 22.63 -8.09 4.50
C ASP A 109 23.34 -7.63 3.22
N PRO A 110 24.35 -6.76 3.31
CA PRO A 110 25.16 -6.34 2.16
C PRO A 110 25.76 -7.51 1.37
N GLU A 111 26.12 -8.61 2.03
CA GLU A 111 26.63 -9.81 1.36
C GLU A 111 25.55 -10.51 0.52
N LEU A 112 24.29 -10.53 0.98
CA LEU A 112 23.13 -11.02 0.22
C LEU A 112 22.78 -10.08 -0.93
N SER A 113 22.92 -8.78 -0.73
CA SER A 113 22.70 -7.79 -1.80
C SER A 113 23.70 -7.95 -2.95
N ALA A 114 24.85 -8.55 -2.71
CA ALA A 114 25.84 -8.86 -3.74
C ALA A 114 25.49 -10.12 -4.57
N THR A 115 24.44 -10.86 -4.20
CA THR A 115 23.99 -12.09 -4.87
C THR A 115 22.51 -11.96 -5.25
N PRO A 116 22.20 -11.24 -6.36
CA PRO A 116 20.82 -10.94 -6.76
C PRO A 116 19.92 -12.18 -6.91
N GLU A 117 20.49 -13.32 -7.31
CA GLU A 117 19.75 -14.57 -7.49
C GLU A 117 19.13 -15.08 -6.18
N LEU A 118 19.73 -14.78 -5.03
CA LEU A 118 19.18 -15.17 -3.74
C LEU A 118 18.02 -14.27 -3.32
N LEU A 119 17.97 -13.02 -3.81
CA LEU A 119 16.93 -12.07 -3.48
C LEU A 119 15.58 -12.43 -4.10
N VAL A 120 15.56 -13.25 -5.14
CA VAL A 120 14.33 -13.68 -5.84
C VAL A 120 13.82 -15.05 -5.38
N THR A 121 14.42 -15.64 -4.36
CA THR A 121 13.95 -16.93 -3.83
C THR A 121 12.71 -16.74 -2.95
N GLN A 122 11.81 -17.74 -2.95
CA GLN A 122 10.63 -17.74 -2.09
C GLN A 122 11.00 -17.68 -0.61
N GLU A 123 12.08 -18.34 -0.22
CA GLU A 123 12.58 -18.29 1.16
C GLU A 123 13.00 -16.86 1.56
N HIS A 124 13.72 -16.15 0.68
CA HIS A 124 14.11 -14.76 0.92
C HIS A 124 12.87 -13.85 1.01
N THR A 125 11.91 -14.04 0.09
CA THR A 125 10.64 -13.29 0.12
C THR A 125 9.93 -13.50 1.45
N ASN A 126 9.72 -14.74 1.88
CA ASN A 126 9.06 -15.04 3.15
C ASN A 126 9.82 -14.52 4.37
N ARG A 127 11.15 -14.47 4.33
CA ARG A 127 11.97 -13.84 5.37
C ARG A 127 11.75 -12.33 5.40
N ARG A 128 11.74 -11.67 4.24
CA ARG A 128 11.46 -10.24 4.10
C ARG A 128 10.08 -9.90 4.69
N GLU A 129 9.04 -10.62 4.30
CA GLU A 129 7.68 -10.46 4.82
C GLU A 129 7.62 -10.56 6.35
N ARG A 130 8.34 -11.54 6.90
CA ARG A 130 8.41 -11.74 8.35
C ARG A 130 9.10 -10.59 9.06
N GLU A 131 10.22 -10.11 8.55
CA GLU A 131 10.96 -8.99 9.16
C GLU A 131 10.16 -7.69 9.08
N GLN A 132 9.51 -7.42 7.94
CA GLN A 132 8.61 -6.29 7.78
C GLN A 132 7.48 -6.32 8.81
N ALA A 133 6.82 -7.46 8.98
CA ALA A 133 5.75 -7.64 9.95
C ALA A 133 6.22 -7.37 11.40
N LEU A 134 7.41 -7.85 11.77
CA LEU A 134 7.99 -7.60 13.09
C LEU A 134 8.34 -6.12 13.31
N ASN A 135 8.84 -5.43 12.28
CA ASN A 135 9.09 -3.99 12.36
C ASN A 135 7.77 -3.21 12.53
N ILE A 136 6.72 -3.57 11.79
CA ILE A 136 5.38 -2.96 11.97
C ILE A 136 4.86 -3.23 13.39
N ALA A 137 5.02 -4.43 13.93
CA ALA A 137 4.62 -4.75 15.29
C ALA A 137 5.29 -3.82 16.32
N VAL A 138 6.61 -3.61 16.19
CA VAL A 138 7.35 -2.68 17.07
C VAL A 138 6.87 -1.24 16.91
N ILE A 139 6.55 -0.79 15.69
CA ILE A 139 6.00 0.56 15.48
C ILE A 139 4.63 0.68 16.14
N ALA A 140 3.75 -0.31 15.93
CA ALA A 140 2.40 -0.32 16.47
C ALA A 140 2.34 -0.35 18.02
N GLU A 141 3.41 -0.78 18.69
CA GLU A 141 3.54 -0.66 20.15
C GLU A 141 3.92 0.76 20.62
N ARG A 142 4.50 1.57 19.72
CA ARG A 142 5.00 2.92 20.05
C ARG A 142 4.00 4.02 19.72
N VAL A 143 2.97 3.71 18.94
CA VAL A 143 2.01 4.70 18.42
C VAL A 143 0.57 4.25 18.67
N PRO A 144 -0.37 5.17 18.92
CA PRO A 144 -1.75 4.80 19.23
C PRO A 144 -2.52 4.29 18.00
N ARG A 145 -2.19 4.80 16.82
CA ARG A 145 -2.79 4.42 15.53
C ARG A 145 -1.76 4.50 14.43
N LEU A 146 -1.79 3.55 13.50
CA LEU A 146 -0.81 3.41 12.44
C LEU A 146 -1.48 3.17 11.08
N LEU A 147 -1.17 3.99 10.09
CA LEU A 147 -1.41 3.67 8.69
C LEU A 147 -0.17 2.98 8.12
N VAL A 148 -0.32 1.80 7.55
CA VAL A 148 0.74 1.07 6.85
C VAL A 148 0.47 1.16 5.36
N TRP A 149 1.45 1.63 4.60
CA TRP A 149 1.43 1.69 3.15
C TRP A 149 2.39 0.66 2.57
N CYS A 150 1.87 -0.29 1.80
CA CYS A 150 2.64 -1.39 1.23
C CYS A 150 2.31 -1.61 -0.25
N GLY A 151 3.12 -2.41 -0.93
CA GLY A 151 2.85 -2.83 -2.31
C GLY A 151 1.91 -4.02 -2.40
N ASN A 152 1.20 -4.09 -3.50
CA ASN A 152 0.42 -5.25 -3.97
C ASN A 152 -0.31 -6.03 -2.85
N GLY A 153 -0.09 -7.34 -2.79
CA GLY A 153 -0.77 -8.25 -1.85
C GLY A 153 -0.13 -8.39 -0.47
N HIS A 154 0.93 -7.62 -0.12
CA HIS A 154 1.66 -7.75 1.15
C HIS A 154 0.77 -7.63 2.40
N ALA A 155 -0.32 -6.84 2.32
CA ALA A 155 -1.26 -6.66 3.42
C ALA A 155 -2.20 -7.85 3.65
N THR A 156 -2.34 -8.79 2.70
CA THR A 156 -3.27 -9.92 2.85
C THR A 156 -2.95 -10.77 4.08
N ARG A 157 -3.98 -11.29 4.72
CA ARG A 157 -3.87 -12.14 5.91
C ARG A 157 -4.01 -13.62 5.60
N SER A 158 -4.06 -13.97 4.32
CA SER A 158 -4.12 -15.37 3.83
C SER A 158 -2.80 -15.77 3.22
N VAL A 159 -2.38 -16.99 3.50
CA VAL A 159 -1.23 -17.61 2.82
C VAL A 159 -1.63 -17.94 1.39
N CYS A 160 -0.79 -17.62 0.42
CA CYS A 160 -0.99 -17.88 -1.00
C CYS A 160 0.10 -18.82 -1.49
N ASP A 161 -0.22 -20.07 -1.74
CA ASP A 161 0.74 -21.11 -2.08
C ASP A 161 1.91 -21.15 -1.08
N ASP A 162 3.13 -20.96 -1.56
CA ASP A 162 4.35 -20.93 -0.72
C ASP A 162 4.67 -19.52 -0.19
N TRP A 163 3.89 -18.51 -0.53
CA TRP A 163 4.08 -17.13 -0.06
C TRP A 163 3.29 -16.86 1.21
N ILE A 164 3.99 -16.38 2.24
CA ILE A 164 3.42 -16.03 3.53
C ILE A 164 3.52 -14.53 3.71
N PRO A 165 2.46 -13.76 3.39
CA PRO A 165 2.51 -12.30 3.31
C PRO A 165 2.67 -11.62 4.68
N MET A 166 3.12 -10.39 4.63
CA MET A 166 3.38 -9.53 5.79
C MET A 166 2.14 -9.36 6.69
N GLY A 167 0.96 -9.19 6.11
CA GLY A 167 -0.29 -9.07 6.87
C GLY A 167 -0.59 -10.32 7.69
N TYR A 168 -0.38 -11.52 7.12
CA TYR A 168 -0.49 -12.79 7.84
C TYR A 168 0.53 -12.88 8.98
N ARG A 169 1.81 -12.55 8.69
CA ARG A 169 2.90 -12.57 9.67
C ARG A 169 2.69 -11.58 10.81
N TYR A 170 2.06 -10.43 10.53
CA TYR A 170 1.72 -9.47 11.56
C TYR A 170 0.69 -10.06 12.54
N VAL A 171 -0.35 -10.72 12.05
CA VAL A 171 -1.35 -11.40 12.91
C VAL A 171 -0.69 -12.51 13.71
N GLU A 172 0.15 -13.34 13.08
CA GLU A 172 0.91 -14.40 13.75
C GLU A 172 1.79 -13.87 14.89
N ALA A 173 2.48 -12.75 14.66
CA ALA A 173 3.41 -12.18 15.64
C ALA A 173 2.73 -11.44 16.79
N THR A 174 1.59 -10.80 16.55
CA THR A 174 0.96 -9.88 17.51
C THR A 174 -0.35 -10.39 18.11
N GLY A 175 -1.01 -11.33 17.46
CA GLY A 175 -2.39 -11.73 17.76
C GLY A 175 -3.43 -10.64 17.44
N ARG A 176 -3.01 -9.49 16.88
CA ARG A 176 -3.88 -8.36 16.53
C ARG A 176 -4.25 -8.43 15.05
N ARG A 177 -5.51 -8.21 14.72
CA ARG A 177 -5.98 -8.18 13.35
C ARG A 177 -5.94 -6.74 12.81
N PRO A 178 -5.11 -6.41 11.80
CA PRO A 178 -5.16 -5.11 11.15
C PRO A 178 -6.41 -5.02 10.27
N TYR A 179 -6.91 -3.82 10.04
CA TYR A 179 -7.90 -3.57 8.99
C TYR A 179 -7.19 -3.45 7.65
N VAL A 180 -7.53 -4.29 6.70
CA VAL A 180 -6.87 -4.36 5.39
C VAL A 180 -7.75 -3.74 4.31
N VAL A 181 -7.17 -2.80 3.57
CA VAL A 181 -7.77 -2.13 2.40
C VAL A 181 -7.01 -2.54 1.16
N ASP A 182 -7.68 -3.24 0.24
CA ASP A 182 -7.10 -3.62 -1.06
C ASP A 182 -7.52 -2.65 -2.16
N GLN A 183 -6.57 -2.24 -2.99
CA GLN A 183 -6.78 -1.31 -4.11
C GLN A 183 -6.42 -1.93 -5.47
N THR A 184 -6.06 -3.22 -5.49
CA THR A 184 -5.48 -3.85 -6.69
C THR A 184 -6.50 -4.52 -7.59
N VAL A 185 -7.74 -4.72 -7.11
CA VAL A 185 -8.80 -5.48 -7.79
C VAL A 185 -9.14 -4.95 -9.19
N THR A 186 -9.16 -3.63 -9.35
CA THR A 186 -9.51 -2.98 -10.63
C THR A 186 -8.28 -2.50 -11.41
N VAL A 187 -7.07 -2.89 -11.00
CA VAL A 187 -5.83 -2.46 -11.68
C VAL A 187 -5.64 -3.25 -12.97
N ASN A 188 -5.40 -2.54 -14.05
CA ASN A 188 -4.99 -3.14 -15.32
C ASN A 188 -3.47 -3.34 -15.35
N TRP A 189 -3.03 -4.57 -15.06
CA TRP A 189 -1.61 -4.93 -14.95
C TRP A 189 -0.86 -5.02 -16.29
N ASN A 190 -1.57 -5.28 -17.40
CA ASN A 190 -0.95 -5.67 -18.67
C ASN A 190 -1.28 -4.76 -19.85
N ASP A 191 -1.79 -3.54 -19.62
CA ASP A 191 -2.27 -2.61 -20.67
C ASP A 191 -3.37 -3.22 -21.56
N GLN A 192 -3.89 -4.38 -21.20
CA GLN A 192 -5.06 -5.00 -21.79
C GLN A 192 -6.29 -4.60 -20.96
N GLU A 193 -7.44 -4.61 -21.57
CA GLU A 193 -8.69 -4.27 -20.89
C GLU A 193 -8.82 -4.99 -19.56
N GLN A 194 -9.36 -4.28 -18.56
CA GLN A 194 -9.50 -4.77 -17.20
C GLN A 194 -10.03 -6.20 -17.17
N TYR A 195 -9.45 -7.05 -16.33
CA TYR A 195 -9.83 -8.47 -16.16
C TYR A 195 -11.29 -8.68 -15.74
N LEU A 196 -12.02 -7.62 -15.46
CA LEU A 196 -13.43 -7.72 -15.11
C LEU A 196 -14.28 -7.98 -16.36
N PRO A 197 -15.21 -8.93 -16.32
CA PRO A 197 -16.15 -9.14 -17.41
C PRO A 197 -16.84 -7.85 -17.82
N ASP A 198 -17.07 -7.60 -19.10
CA ASP A 198 -17.62 -6.36 -19.65
C ASP A 198 -18.86 -5.85 -18.89
N GLY A 199 -19.78 -6.74 -18.56
CA GLY A 199 -20.99 -6.39 -17.82
C GLY A 199 -20.72 -5.90 -16.39
N VAL A 200 -19.64 -6.38 -15.76
CA VAL A 200 -19.25 -5.95 -14.41
C VAL A 200 -18.61 -4.57 -14.47
N LEU A 201 -17.72 -4.34 -15.43
CA LEU A 201 -17.10 -3.05 -15.64
C LEU A 201 -18.12 -1.95 -15.96
N GLU A 202 -19.10 -2.26 -16.82
CA GLU A 202 -20.19 -1.33 -17.17
C GLU A 202 -21.07 -0.98 -15.95
N ALA A 203 -21.36 -1.97 -15.10
CA ALA A 203 -22.09 -1.74 -13.85
C ALA A 203 -21.26 -0.85 -12.91
N LEU A 204 -19.97 -1.15 -12.71
CA LEU A 204 -19.09 -0.34 -11.89
C LEU A 204 -18.97 1.10 -12.40
N ARG A 205 -18.85 1.33 -13.71
CA ARG A 205 -18.82 2.69 -14.27
C ARG A 205 -20.04 3.52 -13.86
N ARG A 206 -21.23 2.92 -13.89
CA ARG A 206 -22.47 3.60 -13.47
C ARG A 206 -22.52 3.83 -11.96
N GLU A 207 -22.12 2.82 -11.18
CA GLU A 207 -22.16 2.88 -9.72
C GLU A 207 -21.11 3.82 -9.14
N LEU A 208 -19.92 3.88 -9.71
CA LEU A 208 -18.83 4.73 -9.25
C LEU A 208 -18.89 6.18 -9.78
N ALA A 209 -19.73 6.46 -10.78
CA ALA A 209 -19.84 7.82 -11.36
C ALA A 209 -20.16 8.91 -10.31
N PRO A 210 -21.08 8.71 -9.34
CA PRO A 210 -21.34 9.69 -8.27
C PRO A 210 -20.15 9.99 -7.36
N TYR A 211 -19.15 9.06 -7.32
CA TYR A 211 -17.93 9.15 -6.52
C TYR A 211 -16.71 9.62 -7.32
N GLY A 212 -16.92 10.18 -8.50
CA GLY A 212 -15.82 10.58 -9.38
C GLY A 212 -14.99 9.42 -9.92
N GLY A 213 -15.59 8.24 -10.04
CA GLY A 213 -14.95 7.03 -10.55
C GLY A 213 -14.07 6.28 -9.54
N THR A 214 -14.11 6.68 -8.25
CA THR A 214 -13.37 5.98 -7.18
C THR A 214 -14.23 5.91 -5.93
N ALA A 215 -14.56 4.71 -5.47
CA ALA A 215 -15.28 4.47 -4.23
C ALA A 215 -14.74 3.25 -3.50
N ALA A 216 -15.07 3.15 -2.23
CA ALA A 216 -14.76 2.01 -1.40
C ALA A 216 -16.01 1.17 -1.13
N VAL A 217 -15.81 -0.10 -0.85
CA VAL A 217 -16.86 -1.02 -0.42
C VAL A 217 -16.29 -1.95 0.66
N ARG A 218 -17.07 -2.22 1.70
CA ARG A 218 -16.69 -3.20 2.72
C ARG A 218 -16.81 -4.61 2.14
N ARG A 219 -16.05 -5.54 2.67
CA ARG A 219 -16.07 -6.93 2.20
C ARG A 219 -17.46 -7.55 2.21
N GLU A 220 -18.23 -7.33 3.28
CA GLU A 220 -19.58 -7.87 3.44
C GLU A 220 -20.59 -7.32 2.44
N ASP A 221 -20.32 -6.16 1.85
CA ASP A 221 -21.18 -5.49 0.86
C ASP A 221 -20.64 -5.66 -0.58
N ALA A 222 -19.41 -6.18 -0.73
CA ALA A 222 -18.76 -6.34 -2.03
C ALA A 222 -19.23 -7.60 -2.76
N ASP A 223 -19.35 -7.52 -4.07
CA ASP A 223 -19.54 -8.69 -4.94
C ASP A 223 -18.36 -9.66 -4.77
N GLU A 224 -18.62 -10.97 -4.65
CA GLU A 224 -17.59 -12.00 -4.47
C GLU A 224 -16.50 -11.96 -5.55
N ARG A 225 -16.83 -11.54 -6.76
CA ARG A 225 -15.89 -11.37 -7.87
C ARG A 225 -14.85 -10.27 -7.63
N LEU A 226 -15.09 -9.39 -6.67
CA LEU A 226 -14.21 -8.29 -6.28
C LEU A 226 -13.38 -8.61 -5.04
N GLN A 227 -13.36 -9.85 -4.57
CA GLN A 227 -12.74 -10.26 -3.31
C GLN A 227 -11.58 -11.27 -3.49
N PRO A 228 -10.56 -10.99 -4.33
CA PRO A 228 -9.48 -11.94 -4.60
C PRO A 228 -8.56 -12.17 -3.39
N TYR A 229 -8.53 -11.23 -2.44
CA TYR A 229 -7.65 -11.25 -1.27
C TYR A 229 -8.43 -11.18 0.04
N ASP A 230 -7.80 -11.60 1.15
CA ASP A 230 -8.34 -11.40 2.50
C ASP A 230 -8.13 -9.95 2.95
N ALA A 231 -9.01 -9.07 2.48
CA ALA A 231 -9.11 -7.68 2.89
C ALA A 231 -10.45 -7.43 3.59
N ASP A 232 -10.57 -6.35 4.36
CA ASP A 232 -11.82 -5.95 5.02
C ASP A 232 -12.61 -4.97 4.16
N ALA A 233 -11.93 -4.26 3.26
CA ALA A 233 -12.56 -3.38 2.28
C ALA A 233 -11.74 -3.33 0.99
N PHE A 234 -12.39 -2.91 -0.09
CA PHE A 234 -11.80 -2.72 -1.41
C PHE A 234 -12.03 -1.29 -1.85
N VAL A 235 -10.98 -0.64 -2.38
CA VAL A 235 -11.13 0.62 -3.09
C VAL A 235 -11.08 0.33 -4.58
N LEU A 236 -12.18 0.57 -5.24
CA LEU A 236 -12.32 0.37 -6.67
C LEU A 236 -12.19 1.71 -7.38
N SER A 237 -11.37 1.75 -8.39
CA SER A 237 -11.22 2.92 -9.24
C SER A 237 -11.35 2.52 -10.69
N LEU A 238 -12.02 3.36 -11.48
CA LEU A 238 -12.05 3.21 -12.93
C LEU A 238 -10.75 3.75 -13.54
N ASP A 239 -10.38 3.22 -14.69
CA ASP A 239 -9.19 3.66 -15.46
C ASP A 239 -7.87 3.54 -14.68
N ASN A 240 -7.70 2.45 -13.95
CA ASN A 240 -6.49 2.11 -13.20
C ASN A 240 -5.40 1.51 -14.09
N ALA A 241 -4.84 2.31 -14.98
CA ALA A 241 -3.73 1.88 -15.82
C ALA A 241 -2.40 1.90 -15.04
N MET A 242 -1.55 0.91 -15.33
CA MET A 242 -0.16 0.92 -14.92
C MET A 242 0.63 1.84 -15.86
N THR A 243 1.40 2.76 -15.30
CA THR A 243 2.25 3.68 -16.06
C THR A 243 3.72 3.46 -15.72
N GLU A 244 4.59 3.55 -16.72
CA GLU A 244 6.04 3.50 -16.51
C GLU A 244 6.55 4.81 -15.92
N TYR A 245 7.53 4.68 -15.04
CA TYR A 245 8.33 5.80 -14.56
C TYR A 245 9.79 5.55 -14.93
N ASP A 246 10.35 6.43 -15.76
CA ASP A 246 11.78 6.40 -16.06
C ASP A 246 12.54 7.41 -15.18
N PRO A 247 13.17 6.96 -14.09
CA PRO A 247 13.93 7.84 -13.21
C PRO A 247 15.19 8.39 -13.87
N TYR A 248 15.61 7.80 -14.99
CA TYR A 248 16.82 8.17 -15.73
C TYR A 248 16.52 8.90 -17.03
N GLY A 249 15.26 8.99 -17.47
CA GLY A 249 14.85 9.62 -18.73
C GLY A 249 15.26 11.10 -18.84
N ALA A 250 15.14 11.83 -17.73
CA ALA A 250 15.56 13.21 -17.66
C ALA A 250 17.09 13.40 -17.80
N ARG A 251 17.91 12.43 -17.38
CA ARG A 251 19.39 12.51 -17.46
C ARG A 251 19.94 12.18 -18.85
N ARG A 252 19.20 11.44 -19.67
CA ARG A 252 19.63 11.11 -21.05
C ARG A 252 19.51 12.30 -21.98
N HIS A 253 18.63 13.24 -21.72
CA HIS A 253 18.47 14.46 -22.53
C HIS A 253 19.47 15.58 -22.17
N GLU A 254 20.14 15.50 -21.02
CA GLU A 254 21.18 16.48 -20.64
C GLU A 254 22.58 16.11 -21.18
N GLN A 255 22.75 14.93 -21.78
CA GLN A 255 24.03 14.43 -22.32
C GLN A 255 24.02 14.27 -23.85
N ALA A 256 22.98 14.67 -24.53
CA ALA A 256 22.86 14.75 -25.99
C ALA A 256 22.85 16.20 -26.44
#